data_f0ce9c47cd2e525e02ce8596550d7b45
#
_entry.id   f0ce9c47cd2e525e02ce8596550d7b45
#
_cell.length_a   1.000
_cell.length_b   1.000
_cell.length_c   1.000
_cell.angle_alpha   90.00
_cell.angle_beta   90.00
_cell.angle_gamma   90.00
#
_symmetry.space_group_name_H-M   'P 1'
#
loop_
_entity.id
_entity.type
_entity.pdbx_description
1 polymer ?
#
loop_
_entity_poly.entity_id
_entity_poly.type
_entity_poly.pdbx_seq_one_letter_code
_entity_poly.pdbx_strand_id
1 'polypeptide(L)' 'MSLRFTSSASLNAAIERITPDVLALLADGAPRSEAAIVVALGNRHPKDDIALTLMRLDVLGRLVETGGKYTLPAPETEPG' A
#
# COMPACT_ATOMS: atom_id res chain seq x y z
N MET A 1 -25.49 -17.73 9.68
CA MET A 1 -25.11 -17.43 9.81
C MET A 1 -24.44 -16.43 9.38
N SER A 2 -24.10 -15.82 9.40
CA SER A 2 -23.64 -14.90 9.06
C SER A 2 -22.54 -14.69 8.69
N LEU A 3 -22.14 -14.56 8.01
CA LEU A 3 -21.08 -14.51 7.46
C LEU A 3 -20.60 -13.30 7.05
N ARG A 4 -21.01 -12.31 7.41
CA ARG A 4 -20.69 -11.10 7.00
C ARG A 4 -19.39 -10.77 7.43
N PHE A 5 -18.78 -11.35 8.35
CA PHE A 5 -17.56 -10.94 8.76
C PHE A 5 -16.56 -11.30 7.78
N THR A 6 -16.80 -12.13 6.89
CA THR A 6 -15.86 -12.51 5.96
C THR A 6 -15.39 -11.41 5.09
N SER A 7 -16.16 -10.40 4.89
CA SER A 7 -15.79 -9.30 4.08
C SER A 7 -14.61 -8.60 4.67
N SER A 8 -14.54 -8.41 5.94
CA SER A 8 -13.46 -7.75 6.57
C SER A 8 -12.22 -8.60 6.50
N ALA A 9 -12.34 -9.90 6.71
CA ALA A 9 -11.22 -10.78 6.63
C ALA A 9 -10.65 -10.81 5.22
N SER A 10 -11.50 -10.80 4.21
CA SER A 10 -11.08 -10.77 2.84
C SER A 10 -10.33 -9.50 2.51
N LEU A 11 -10.79 -8.38 3.00
CA LEU A 11 -10.13 -7.11 2.76
C LEU A 11 -8.77 -7.09 3.43
N ASN A 12 -8.65 -7.58 4.64
CA ASN A 12 -7.38 -7.63 5.33
C ASN A 12 -6.41 -8.54 4.59
N ALA A 13 -6.87 -9.65 4.08
CA ALA A 13 -6.03 -10.56 3.34
C ALA A 13 -5.54 -9.92 2.05
N ALA A 14 -6.40 -9.14 1.39
CA ALA A 14 -6.01 -8.45 0.18
C ALA A 14 -4.94 -7.41 0.49
N ILE A 15 -5.12 -6.65 1.55
CA ILE A 15 -4.15 -5.64 1.94
C ILE A 15 -2.81 -6.31 2.26
N GLU A 16 -2.84 -7.43 2.93
CA GLU A 16 -1.61 -8.12 3.27
C GLU A 16 -0.89 -8.65 2.04
N ARG A 17 -1.64 -9.04 1.02
CA ARG A 17 -1.05 -9.52 -0.19
C ARG A 17 -0.49 -8.38 -1.03
N ILE A 18 -1.14 -7.23 -1.03
CA ILE A 18 -0.75 -6.10 -1.84
C ILE A 18 0.42 -5.35 -1.21
N THR A 19 0.49 -5.33 0.10
CA THR A 19 1.53 -4.58 0.81
C THR A 19 2.95 -4.91 0.33
N PRO A 20 3.36 -6.18 0.23
CA PRO A 20 4.72 -6.44 -0.22
C PRO A 20 4.95 -5.99 -1.66
N ASP A 21 3.93 -6.04 -2.50
CA ASP A 21 4.08 -5.58 -3.87
C ASP A 21 4.26 -4.08 -3.93
N VAL A 22 3.53 -3.34 -3.11
CA VAL A 22 3.68 -1.89 -3.03
C VAL A 22 5.07 -1.54 -2.53
N LEU A 23 5.51 -2.19 -1.47
CA LEU A 23 6.82 -1.89 -0.90
C LEU A 23 7.92 -2.22 -1.89
N ALA A 24 7.79 -3.30 -2.61
CA ALA A 24 8.77 -3.68 -3.62
C ALA A 24 8.80 -2.67 -4.76
N LEU A 25 7.64 -2.19 -5.17
CA LEU A 25 7.56 -1.22 -6.24
C LEU A 25 8.24 0.09 -5.85
N LEU A 26 8.14 0.47 -4.60
CA LEU A 26 8.70 1.73 -4.14
C LEU A 26 10.12 1.57 -3.58
N ALA A 27 10.66 0.38 -3.65
CA ALA A 27 11.96 0.12 -3.06
C ALA A 27 13.10 0.86 -3.76
N ASP A 28 12.86 1.31 -4.98
CA ASP A 28 13.89 2.06 -5.70
C ASP A 28 13.96 3.52 -5.23
N GLY A 29 13.10 3.92 -4.32
CA GLY A 29 13.12 5.27 -3.79
C GLY A 29 12.45 6.33 -4.67
N ALA A 30 11.95 5.97 -5.82
CA ALA A 30 11.33 6.94 -6.70
C ALA A 30 9.89 7.18 -6.27
N PRO A 31 9.47 8.44 -6.16
CA PRO A 31 8.10 8.72 -5.80
C PRO A 31 7.14 8.30 -6.90
N ARG A 32 6.02 7.71 -6.52
CA ARG A 32 5.04 7.28 -7.49
C ARG A 32 3.66 7.70 -7.03
N SER A 33 2.86 8.19 -7.96
CA SER A 33 1.49 8.59 -7.64
C SER A 33 0.63 7.34 -7.44
N GLU A 34 -0.51 7.52 -6.84
CA GLU A 34 -1.46 6.43 -6.69
C GLU A 34 -1.80 5.85 -8.06
N ALA A 35 -2.02 6.72 -9.05
CA ALA A 35 -2.36 6.25 -10.38
C ALA A 35 -1.24 5.39 -10.95
N ALA A 36 0.00 5.78 -10.76
CA ALA A 36 1.13 5.02 -11.26
C ALA A 36 1.22 3.65 -10.56
N ILE A 37 0.95 3.61 -9.27
CA ILE A 37 0.97 2.37 -8.52
C ILE A 37 -0.16 1.46 -8.98
N VAL A 38 -1.34 2.03 -9.21
CA VAL A 38 -2.47 1.25 -9.68
C VAL A 38 -2.17 0.67 -11.06
N VAL A 39 -1.53 1.43 -11.92
CA VAL A 39 -1.18 0.92 -13.24
C VAL A 39 -0.18 -0.22 -13.12
N ALA A 40 0.79 -0.07 -12.25
CA ALA A 40 1.82 -1.08 -12.09
C ALA A 40 1.29 -2.38 -11.48
N LEU A 41 0.36 -2.27 -10.55
CA LEU A 41 -0.14 -3.44 -9.83
C LEU A 41 -1.52 -3.89 -10.26
N GLY A 42 -2.14 -3.14 -11.14
CA GLY A 42 -3.55 -3.37 -11.47
C GLY A 42 -3.83 -4.66 -12.19
N ASN A 43 -2.82 -5.32 -12.74
CA ASN A 43 -3.03 -6.58 -13.38
C ASN A 43 -3.02 -7.73 -12.38
N ARG A 44 -2.65 -7.48 -11.14
CA ARG A 44 -2.64 -8.50 -10.13
C ARG A 44 -3.65 -8.24 -9.03
N HIS A 45 -4.00 -7.00 -8.80
CA HIS A 45 -4.85 -6.63 -7.68
C HIS A 45 -5.90 -5.64 -8.14
N PRO A 46 -7.10 -5.67 -7.58
CA PRO A 46 -8.13 -4.69 -7.92
C PRO A 46 -7.71 -3.29 -7.50
N LYS A 47 -8.08 -2.32 -8.32
CA LYS A 47 -7.74 -0.94 -8.06
C LYS A 47 -8.19 -0.46 -6.71
N ASP A 48 -9.40 -0.81 -6.30
CA ASP A 48 -9.93 -0.35 -5.02
C ASP A 48 -9.13 -0.93 -3.87
N ASP A 49 -8.68 -2.15 -4.00
CA ASP A 49 -7.89 -2.77 -2.94
C ASP A 49 -6.51 -2.13 -2.87
N ILE A 50 -5.95 -1.75 -4.02
CA ILE A 50 -4.67 -1.06 -4.02
C ILE A 50 -4.82 0.29 -3.32
N ALA A 51 -5.88 1.03 -3.64
CA ALA A 51 -6.09 2.33 -3.04
C ALA A 51 -6.25 2.23 -1.52
N LEU A 52 -6.98 1.23 -1.07
CA LEU A 52 -7.15 1.04 0.37
C LEU A 52 -5.84 0.66 1.03
N THR A 53 -5.02 -0.13 0.35
CA THR A 53 -3.74 -0.53 0.89
C THR A 53 -2.83 0.68 1.03
N LEU A 54 -2.82 1.58 0.05
CA LEU A 54 -2.00 2.76 0.13
C LEU A 54 -2.44 3.65 1.29
N MET A 55 -3.75 3.82 1.46
CA MET A 55 -4.26 4.62 2.54
C MET A 55 -3.87 4.01 3.87
N ARG A 56 -4.01 2.69 4.01
CA ARG A 56 -3.67 2.04 5.24
C ARG A 56 -2.20 2.17 5.56
N LEU A 57 -1.33 1.99 4.58
CA LEU A 57 0.09 2.10 4.81
C LEU A 57 0.49 3.52 5.15
N ASP A 58 -0.18 4.51 4.57
CA ASP A 58 0.08 5.89 4.90
C ASP A 58 -0.31 6.16 6.37
N VAL A 59 -1.45 5.70 6.79
CA VAL A 59 -1.92 5.91 8.15
C VAL A 59 -0.99 5.23 9.14
N LEU A 60 -0.46 4.08 8.78
CA LEU A 60 0.43 3.35 9.66
C LEU A 60 1.86 3.89 9.63
N GLY A 61 2.14 4.86 8.81
CA GLY A 61 3.48 5.42 8.71
C GLY A 61 4.44 4.58 7.92
N ARG A 62 3.93 3.62 7.15
CA ARG A 62 4.78 2.75 6.34
C ARG A 62 5.01 3.33 4.95
N LEU A 63 4.26 4.35 4.58
CA LEU A 63 4.49 5.11 3.36
C LEU A 63 4.43 6.59 3.69
N VAL A 64 5.08 7.40 2.91
CA VAL A 64 5.01 8.84 3.05
C VAL A 64 4.39 9.39 1.79
N GLU A 65 3.34 10.20 1.93
CA GLU A 65 2.69 10.80 0.79
C GLU A 65 3.08 12.27 0.76
N THR A 66 3.62 12.73 -0.34
CA THR A 66 4.02 14.11 -0.48
C THR A 66 3.67 14.57 -1.89
N GLY A 67 2.88 15.60 -1.99
CA GLY A 67 2.51 16.14 -3.30
C GLY A 67 1.80 15.15 -4.18
N GLY A 68 1.04 14.25 -3.60
CA GLY A 68 0.28 13.27 -4.34
C GLY A 68 1.08 12.04 -4.75
N LYS A 69 2.30 11.92 -4.25
CA LYS A 69 3.13 10.76 -4.57
C LYS A 69 3.55 10.03 -3.31
N TYR A 70 3.73 8.75 -3.42
CA TYR A 70 4.10 7.92 -2.29
C TYR A 70 5.54 7.46 -2.40
N THR A 71 6.23 7.44 -1.27
CA THR A 71 7.58 6.88 -1.18
C THR A 71 7.67 6.07 0.09
N LEU A 72 8.69 5.28 0.22
CA LEU A 72 8.97 4.63 1.49
C LEU A 72 9.55 5.66 2.44
N PRO A 73 9.28 5.55 3.73
CA PRO A 73 9.87 6.48 4.68
C PRO A 73 11.37 6.28 4.74
N ALA A 74 12.06 7.33 5.12
CA ALA A 74 13.50 7.24 5.24
C ALA A 74 13.86 6.23 6.29
N PRO A 75 14.94 5.54 6.14
CA PRO A 75 15.32 4.57 7.14
C PRO A 75 15.60 5.24 8.44
N GLU A 76 15.23 4.63 9.52
CA GLU A 76 15.31 5.22 10.72
C GLU A 76 16.61 5.03 11.19
N THR A 77 17.43 5.87 11.09
CA THR A 77 18.71 5.71 11.51
C THR A 77 18.81 6.04 12.91
N GLU A 78 19.09 5.16 13.73
CA GLU A 78 19.06 5.39 15.02
C GLU A 78 20.13 6.16 15.45
N PRO A 79 20.01 7.13 15.95
CA PRO A 79 21.01 7.97 16.36
C PRO A 79 21.76 7.35 17.43
N GLY A 80 21.58 6.60 17.93
CA GLY A 80 22.39 6.13 18.87
C GLY A 80 22.64 5.77 19.72
#